data_50f0bca32b8b1d2b230b0d458d5599f7
#
_entry.id   50f0bca32b8b1d2b230b0d458d5599f7
#
_cell.length_a   1.000
_cell.length_b   1.000
_cell.length_c   1.000
_cell.angle_alpha   90.00
_cell.angle_beta   90.00
_cell.angle_gamma   90.00
#
_symmetry.space_group_name_H-M   'P 1'
#
loop_
_entity.id
_entity.type
_entity.pdbx_description
1 polymer ?
#
loop_
_entity_poly.entity_id
_entity_poly.type
_entity_poly.pdbx_seq_one_letter_code
_entity_poly.pdbx_strand_id
1 'polypeptide(L)'
;MSVSATKYYWRAFAIISAILFTYAAVLVKLSSNWWSDENYSHGLLVPIIIGYILWLERDKIAAEPARPGTVLGGITVAVALFSLWIGVAGAELYSQRMSLVLLIAGTVIYFWGLRFLRFVWVPLALLVLAIPIPAIIFNKIAFPLQLFASRCAVWSMQSLGIPVLRQGNVIELKPLNSIETRKLEVVEACSGIRSLMTLVTLAVVFAYFTHPRTTDGSGKGGTFGFLRSYGFWRSTILVVSAVPIAILTNAARVSGTGILSHYYGTQVADGFFHSFSGWAIYVVAFLLLFGVGWVLDRFKPSPAPEKPLETSGVEERTPRDHGSAVTTTTSVATTGTQVVPAEGTE
;
A
#
# COMPACT_ATOMS: atom_id res chain seq x y z
N MET A 1 35.30 -5.40 8.53
CA MET A 1 34.20 -6.08 7.81
C MET A 1 34.59 -7.53 7.64
N SER A 2 33.79 -8.48 8.16
CA SER A 2 34.13 -9.91 8.09
C SER A 2 33.96 -10.43 6.64
N VAL A 3 34.80 -11.40 6.26
CA VAL A 3 34.79 -12.06 4.92
C VAL A 3 33.40 -12.61 4.56
N SER A 4 32.58 -12.96 5.55
CA SER A 4 31.19 -13.44 5.35
C SER A 4 30.23 -12.34 4.89
N ALA A 5 30.38 -11.10 5.39
CA ALA A 5 29.53 -9.96 4.97
C ALA A 5 29.80 -9.58 3.50
N THR A 6 31.06 -9.56 3.08
CA THR A 6 31.46 -9.26 1.68
C THR A 6 30.88 -10.27 0.70
N LYS A 7 30.89 -11.57 1.03
CA LYS A 7 30.27 -12.60 0.19
C LYS A 7 28.76 -12.46 0.05
N TYR A 8 28.08 -12.01 1.10
CA TYR A 8 26.64 -11.77 1.07
C TYR A 8 26.27 -10.61 0.15
N TYR A 9 26.96 -9.46 0.27
CA TYR A 9 26.73 -8.30 -0.59
C TYR A 9 27.01 -8.57 -2.05
N TRP A 10 28.06 -9.35 -2.36
CA TRP A 10 28.37 -9.74 -3.74
C TRP A 10 27.28 -10.62 -4.36
N ARG A 11 26.75 -11.57 -3.62
CA ARG A 11 25.62 -12.41 -4.10
C ARG A 11 24.37 -11.60 -4.34
N ALA A 12 24.01 -10.72 -3.43
CA ALA A 12 22.87 -9.82 -3.58
C ALA A 12 23.04 -8.91 -4.81
N PHE A 13 24.23 -8.33 -4.99
CA PHE A 13 24.56 -7.51 -6.16
C PHE A 13 24.45 -8.31 -7.46
N ALA A 14 24.97 -9.52 -7.50
CA ALA A 14 24.91 -10.38 -8.70
C ALA A 14 23.45 -10.72 -9.08
N ILE A 15 22.60 -11.05 -8.09
CA ILE A 15 21.17 -11.35 -8.31
C ILE A 15 20.43 -10.11 -8.82
N ILE A 16 20.62 -8.96 -8.19
CA ILE A 16 20.00 -7.71 -8.61
C ILE A 16 20.44 -7.35 -10.02
N SER A 17 21.73 -7.45 -10.33
CA SER A 17 22.27 -7.18 -11.67
C SER A 17 21.70 -8.13 -12.71
N ALA A 18 21.57 -9.42 -12.40
CA ALA A 18 20.98 -10.42 -13.29
C ALA A 18 19.49 -10.11 -13.57
N ILE A 19 18.72 -9.72 -12.54
CA ILE A 19 17.32 -9.31 -12.70
C ILE A 19 17.23 -8.05 -13.56
N LEU A 20 18.04 -7.03 -13.27
CA LEU A 20 18.03 -5.78 -14.03
C LEU A 20 18.43 -6.00 -15.48
N PHE A 21 19.42 -6.86 -15.76
CA PHE A 21 19.83 -7.20 -17.12
C PHE A 21 18.71 -7.94 -17.86
N THR A 22 18.13 -8.98 -17.26
CA THR A 22 17.07 -9.79 -17.88
C THR A 22 15.81 -8.97 -18.17
N TYR A 23 15.48 -8.06 -17.30
CA TYR A 23 14.27 -7.22 -17.42
C TYR A 23 14.53 -5.81 -17.95
N ALA A 24 15.74 -5.50 -18.42
CA ALA A 24 16.10 -4.15 -18.88
C ALA A 24 15.11 -3.58 -19.91
N ALA A 25 14.76 -4.35 -20.95
CA ALA A 25 13.80 -3.93 -21.96
C ALA A 25 12.39 -3.71 -21.39
N VAL A 26 11.95 -4.57 -20.45
CA VAL A 26 10.64 -4.46 -19.77
C VAL A 26 10.60 -3.22 -18.88
N LEU A 27 11.66 -2.96 -18.11
CA LEU A 27 11.77 -1.80 -17.24
C LEU A 27 11.81 -0.49 -18.02
N VAL A 28 12.56 -0.43 -19.12
CA VAL A 28 12.61 0.75 -20.00
C VAL A 28 11.22 1.05 -20.58
N LYS A 29 10.51 0.04 -21.09
CA LYS A 29 9.15 0.22 -21.61
C LYS A 29 8.17 0.60 -20.50
N LEU A 30 8.30 0.02 -19.31
CA LEU A 30 7.43 0.33 -18.18
C LEU A 30 7.63 1.78 -17.70
N SER A 31 8.88 2.22 -17.55
CA SER A 31 9.19 3.61 -17.16
C SER A 31 8.75 4.62 -18.23
N SER A 32 8.91 4.29 -19.51
CA SER A 32 8.38 5.10 -20.62
C SER A 32 6.85 5.24 -20.55
N ASN A 33 6.13 4.15 -20.24
CA ASN A 33 4.67 4.23 -20.08
C ASN A 33 4.29 5.09 -18.88
N TRP A 34 4.99 5.00 -17.75
CA TRP A 34 4.73 5.87 -16.59
C TRP A 34 4.96 7.35 -16.89
N TRP A 35 5.89 7.65 -17.82
CA TRP A 35 6.18 9.02 -18.23
C TRP A 35 5.19 9.56 -19.25
N SER A 36 4.78 8.75 -20.23
CA SER A 36 3.98 9.18 -21.36
C SER A 36 2.48 8.95 -21.21
N ASP A 37 2.06 7.95 -20.41
CA ASP A 37 0.64 7.65 -20.17
C ASP A 37 0.19 8.26 -18.86
N GLU A 38 -0.61 9.31 -18.94
CA GLU A 38 -1.14 9.99 -17.78
C GLU A 38 -1.99 9.09 -16.85
N ASN A 39 -2.56 7.98 -17.34
CA ASN A 39 -3.32 7.05 -16.53
C ASN A 39 -2.44 6.30 -15.53
N TYR A 40 -1.15 6.15 -15.85
CA TYR A 40 -0.18 5.40 -15.05
C TYR A 40 0.98 6.25 -14.52
N SER A 41 0.89 7.57 -14.60
CA SER A 41 1.92 8.51 -14.13
C SER A 41 2.26 8.34 -12.64
N HIS A 42 1.30 7.88 -11.81
CA HIS A 42 1.53 7.52 -10.41
C HIS A 42 2.57 6.40 -10.25
N GLY A 43 2.79 5.59 -11.29
CA GLY A 43 3.80 4.55 -11.33
C GLY A 43 5.23 5.06 -11.11
N LEU A 44 5.52 6.33 -11.46
CA LEU A 44 6.83 6.96 -11.19
C LEU A 44 7.12 7.08 -9.69
N LEU A 45 6.10 7.25 -8.86
CA LEU A 45 6.25 7.37 -7.41
C LEU A 45 6.36 6.00 -6.73
N VAL A 46 5.84 4.95 -7.35
CA VAL A 46 5.76 3.61 -6.75
C VAL A 46 7.13 3.05 -6.35
N PRO A 47 8.20 3.11 -7.16
CA PRO A 47 9.52 2.64 -6.75
C PRO A 47 10.07 3.39 -5.53
N ILE A 48 9.81 4.70 -5.43
CA ILE A 48 10.24 5.53 -4.30
C ILE A 48 9.50 5.11 -3.03
N ILE A 49 8.17 4.92 -3.12
CA ILE A 49 7.34 4.47 -2.01
C ILE A 49 7.75 3.07 -1.55
N ILE A 50 8.00 2.15 -2.48
CA ILE A 50 8.50 0.80 -2.18
C ILE A 50 9.83 0.88 -1.44
N GLY A 51 10.78 1.66 -1.95
CA GLY A 51 12.07 1.89 -1.30
C GLY A 51 11.92 2.41 0.14
N TYR A 52 11.03 3.37 0.34
CA TYR A 52 10.75 3.93 1.65
C TYR A 52 10.10 2.90 2.61
N ILE A 53 9.14 2.10 2.13
CA ILE A 53 8.53 1.03 2.92
C ILE A 53 9.58 0.00 3.36
N LEU A 54 10.43 -0.45 2.43
CA LEU A 54 11.48 -1.43 2.74
C LEU A 54 12.52 -0.84 3.71
N TRP A 55 12.85 0.44 3.56
CA TRP A 55 13.75 1.13 4.48
C TRP A 55 13.14 1.24 5.89
N LEU A 56 11.83 1.50 6.00
CA LEU A 56 11.12 1.59 7.27
C LEU A 56 11.05 0.23 8.00
N GLU A 57 10.90 -0.86 7.25
CA GLU A 57 10.81 -2.22 7.79
C GLU A 57 12.18 -2.93 7.92
N ARG A 58 13.30 -2.27 7.55
CA ARG A 58 14.63 -2.89 7.48
C ARG A 58 15.06 -3.59 8.76
N ASP A 59 14.74 -3.03 9.93
CA ASP A 59 15.15 -3.58 11.22
C ASP A 59 14.37 -4.87 11.53
N LYS A 60 13.09 -4.93 11.18
CA LYS A 60 12.26 -6.13 11.30
C LYS A 60 12.67 -7.20 10.29
N ILE A 61 12.99 -6.78 9.05
CA ILE A 61 13.50 -7.66 8.00
C ILE A 61 14.83 -8.28 8.44
N ALA A 62 15.72 -7.50 9.04
CA ALA A 62 17.01 -7.98 9.53
C ALA A 62 16.90 -8.92 10.74
N ALA A 63 15.89 -8.70 11.60
CA ALA A 63 15.65 -9.52 12.79
C ALA A 63 14.96 -10.86 12.49
N GLU A 64 14.29 -10.99 11.35
CA GLU A 64 13.55 -12.21 10.99
C GLU A 64 14.51 -13.31 10.50
N PRO A 65 14.49 -14.51 11.11
CA PRO A 65 15.35 -15.60 10.65
C PRO A 65 14.92 -16.09 9.27
N ALA A 66 15.87 -16.13 8.34
CA ALA A 66 15.64 -16.68 7.00
C ALA A 66 15.33 -18.19 7.10
N ARG A 67 14.26 -18.62 6.46
CA ARG A 67 13.88 -20.03 6.30
C ARG A 67 13.67 -20.30 4.82
N PRO A 68 14.74 -20.53 4.05
CA PRO A 68 14.70 -20.68 2.60
C PRO A 68 13.64 -21.68 2.14
N GLY A 69 12.80 -21.26 1.19
CA GLY A 69 11.81 -22.09 0.54
C GLY A 69 12.27 -22.46 -0.87
N THR A 70 13.38 -23.20 -0.99
CA THR A 70 14.09 -23.44 -2.25
C THR A 70 13.22 -24.07 -3.33
N VAL A 71 12.37 -25.04 -2.98
CA VAL A 71 11.50 -25.72 -3.96
C VAL A 71 10.40 -24.75 -4.44
N LEU A 72 9.63 -24.17 -3.51
CA LEU A 72 8.52 -23.28 -3.85
C LEU A 72 9.05 -22.02 -4.56
N GLY A 73 10.10 -21.40 -4.03
CA GLY A 73 10.73 -20.23 -4.62
C GLY A 73 11.32 -20.54 -6.00
N GLY A 74 11.98 -21.70 -6.17
CA GLY A 74 12.51 -22.14 -7.45
C GLY A 74 11.43 -22.36 -8.51
N ILE A 75 10.31 -22.99 -8.12
CA ILE A 75 9.15 -23.17 -9.02
C ILE A 75 8.59 -21.79 -9.41
N THR A 76 8.41 -20.87 -8.45
CA THR A 76 7.89 -19.53 -8.73
C THR A 76 8.80 -18.74 -9.66
N VAL A 77 10.12 -18.82 -9.49
CA VAL A 77 11.11 -18.20 -10.39
C VAL A 77 11.01 -18.83 -11.78
N ALA A 78 10.93 -20.17 -11.89
CA ALA A 78 10.81 -20.86 -13.18
C ALA A 78 9.52 -20.44 -13.92
N VAL A 79 8.40 -20.36 -13.20
CA VAL A 79 7.11 -19.87 -13.76
C VAL A 79 7.23 -18.41 -14.20
N ALA A 80 7.91 -17.56 -13.43
CA ALA A 80 8.13 -16.16 -13.80
C ALA A 80 8.94 -16.04 -15.09
N LEU A 81 10.06 -16.77 -15.23
CA LEU A 81 10.90 -16.76 -16.43
C LEU A 81 10.18 -17.36 -17.64
N PHE A 82 9.37 -18.41 -17.43
CA PHE A 82 8.53 -18.99 -18.47
C PHE A 82 7.43 -18.00 -18.92
N SER A 83 6.80 -17.30 -17.99
CA SER A 83 5.83 -16.22 -18.27
C SER A 83 6.49 -15.06 -19.05
N LEU A 84 7.74 -14.70 -18.70
CA LEU A 84 8.50 -13.71 -19.45
C LEU A 84 8.72 -14.18 -20.89
N TRP A 85 9.18 -15.43 -21.06
CA TRP A 85 9.44 -16.00 -22.37
C TRP A 85 8.18 -16.02 -23.25
N ILE A 86 7.04 -16.49 -22.72
CA ILE A 86 5.75 -16.46 -23.43
C ILE A 86 5.35 -15.02 -23.78
N GLY A 87 5.48 -14.08 -22.81
CA GLY A 87 5.14 -12.68 -23.02
C GLY A 87 6.00 -12.01 -24.09
N VAL A 88 7.28 -12.39 -24.20
CA VAL A 88 8.18 -11.91 -25.26
C VAL A 88 7.79 -12.54 -26.60
N ALA A 89 7.57 -13.85 -26.65
CA ALA A 89 7.19 -14.58 -27.88
C ALA A 89 5.83 -14.12 -28.42
N GLY A 90 4.87 -13.82 -27.54
CA GLY A 90 3.55 -13.31 -27.89
C GLY A 90 3.45 -11.79 -28.03
N ALA A 91 4.57 -11.06 -27.87
CA ALA A 91 4.61 -9.59 -27.83
C ALA A 91 3.61 -8.96 -26.83
N GLU A 92 3.28 -9.68 -25.74
CA GLU A 92 2.29 -9.30 -24.75
C GLU A 92 2.97 -8.66 -23.53
N LEU A 93 2.82 -7.33 -23.38
CA LEU A 93 3.54 -6.52 -22.39
C LEU A 93 3.08 -6.75 -20.95
N TYR A 94 1.83 -7.11 -20.73
CA TYR A 94 1.28 -7.29 -19.39
C TYR A 94 1.90 -8.54 -18.73
N SER A 95 1.96 -9.66 -19.45
CA SER A 95 2.60 -10.91 -18.98
C SER A 95 4.08 -10.69 -18.68
N GLN A 96 4.79 -9.93 -19.54
CA GLN A 96 6.21 -9.59 -19.32
C GLN A 96 6.37 -8.81 -18.00
N ARG A 97 5.49 -7.84 -17.69
CA ARG A 97 5.57 -7.02 -16.49
C ARG A 97 5.13 -7.79 -15.24
N MET A 98 4.07 -8.59 -15.35
CA MET A 98 3.61 -9.45 -14.25
C MET A 98 4.63 -10.52 -13.87
N SER A 99 5.40 -11.02 -14.85
CA SER A 99 6.49 -11.95 -14.59
C SER A 99 7.60 -11.35 -13.71
N LEU A 100 7.86 -10.03 -13.80
CA LEU A 100 8.79 -9.33 -12.90
C LEU A 100 8.32 -9.39 -11.45
N VAL A 101 7.02 -9.18 -11.21
CA VAL A 101 6.44 -9.27 -9.86
C VAL A 101 6.59 -10.68 -9.30
N LEU A 102 6.28 -11.69 -10.13
CA LEU A 102 6.45 -13.10 -9.76
C LEU A 102 7.91 -13.45 -9.52
N LEU A 103 8.84 -12.92 -10.32
CA LEU A 103 10.27 -13.15 -10.13
C LEU A 103 10.76 -12.59 -8.79
N ILE A 104 10.37 -11.37 -8.46
CA ILE A 104 10.73 -10.75 -7.17
C ILE A 104 10.16 -11.57 -6.02
N ALA A 105 8.88 -11.95 -6.08
CA ALA A 105 8.24 -12.79 -5.08
C ALA A 105 8.93 -14.15 -4.94
N GLY A 106 9.21 -14.83 -6.06
CA GLY A 106 9.92 -16.10 -6.10
C GLY A 106 11.33 -16.04 -5.54
N THR A 107 12.07 -14.97 -5.84
CA THR A 107 13.41 -14.72 -5.30
C THR A 107 13.37 -14.53 -3.78
N VAL A 108 12.39 -13.76 -3.27
CA VAL A 108 12.19 -13.58 -1.83
C VAL A 108 11.87 -14.91 -1.16
N ILE A 109 10.97 -15.71 -1.72
CA ILE A 109 10.63 -17.04 -1.18
C ILE A 109 11.83 -17.96 -1.19
N TYR A 110 12.60 -17.96 -2.28
CA TYR A 110 13.75 -18.84 -2.45
C TYR A 110 14.83 -18.61 -1.38
N PHE A 111 15.19 -17.34 -1.11
CA PHE A 111 16.27 -17.00 -0.19
C PHE A 111 15.83 -16.85 1.26
N TRP A 112 14.64 -16.28 1.50
CA TRP A 112 14.16 -15.95 2.85
C TRP A 112 12.93 -16.75 3.28
N GLY A 113 12.20 -17.33 2.34
CA GLY A 113 11.03 -18.16 2.60
C GLY A 113 9.71 -17.40 2.57
N LEU A 114 8.60 -18.16 2.62
CA LEU A 114 7.24 -17.66 2.47
C LEU A 114 6.85 -16.61 3.54
N ARG A 115 7.44 -16.70 4.75
CA ARG A 115 7.15 -15.74 5.83
C ARG A 115 7.59 -14.32 5.49
N PHE A 116 8.62 -14.15 4.68
CA PHE A 116 9.10 -12.84 4.24
C PHE A 116 8.14 -12.11 3.32
N LEU A 117 7.21 -12.80 2.68
CA LEU A 117 6.17 -12.16 1.87
C LEU A 117 5.33 -11.16 2.67
N ARG A 118 5.20 -11.34 3.99
CA ARG A 118 4.47 -10.38 4.85
C ARG A 118 5.08 -8.98 4.85
N PHE A 119 6.38 -8.83 4.57
CA PHE A 119 7.07 -7.54 4.50
C PHE A 119 7.02 -6.93 3.09
N VAL A 120 6.92 -7.79 2.07
CA VAL A 120 7.01 -7.36 0.67
C VAL A 120 5.68 -7.43 -0.07
N TRP A 121 4.59 -7.92 0.55
CA TRP A 121 3.29 -8.03 -0.14
C TRP A 121 2.71 -6.68 -0.55
N VAL A 122 2.86 -5.62 0.29
CA VAL A 122 2.42 -4.26 -0.07
C VAL A 122 3.29 -3.68 -1.19
N PRO A 123 4.64 -3.70 -1.12
CA PRO A 123 5.51 -3.44 -2.25
C PRO A 123 5.12 -4.15 -3.54
N LEU A 124 4.84 -5.45 -3.48
CA LEU A 124 4.41 -6.22 -4.66
C LEU A 124 3.03 -5.79 -5.16
N ALA A 125 2.07 -5.54 -4.27
CA ALA A 125 0.75 -5.03 -4.63
C ALA A 125 0.83 -3.65 -5.30
N LEU A 126 1.67 -2.74 -4.79
CA LEU A 126 1.92 -1.44 -5.40
C LEU A 126 2.55 -1.57 -6.79
N LEU A 127 3.49 -2.51 -6.95
CA LEU A 127 4.08 -2.78 -8.26
C LEU A 127 3.04 -3.31 -9.25
N VAL A 128 2.14 -4.20 -8.83
CA VAL A 128 1.01 -4.69 -9.66
C VAL A 128 0.11 -3.53 -10.08
N LEU A 129 -0.23 -2.60 -9.15
CA LEU A 129 -1.06 -1.44 -9.45
C LEU A 129 -0.39 -0.43 -10.40
N ALA A 130 0.95 -0.41 -10.44
CA ALA A 130 1.72 0.43 -11.36
C ALA A 130 1.86 -0.18 -12.76
N ILE A 131 1.47 -1.45 -12.95
CA ILE A 131 1.54 -2.13 -14.25
C ILE A 131 0.31 -1.77 -15.09
N PRO A 132 0.49 -1.19 -16.31
CA PRO A 132 -0.61 -0.91 -17.20
C PRO A 132 -1.40 -2.17 -17.56
N ILE A 133 -2.71 -2.12 -17.34
CA ILE A 133 -3.66 -3.18 -17.66
C ILE A 133 -3.84 -3.27 -19.18
N PRO A 134 -4.02 -4.48 -19.76
CA PRO A 134 -4.32 -4.64 -21.18
C PRO A 134 -5.52 -3.81 -21.61
N ALA A 135 -5.44 -3.15 -22.78
CA ALA A 135 -6.47 -2.26 -23.28
C ALA A 135 -7.88 -2.91 -23.34
N ILE A 136 -7.95 -4.20 -23.62
CA ILE A 136 -9.23 -4.96 -23.65
C ILE A 136 -9.90 -4.96 -22.27
N ILE A 137 -9.13 -5.21 -21.20
CA ILE A 137 -9.64 -5.21 -19.82
C ILE A 137 -9.94 -3.77 -19.40
N PHE A 138 -9.01 -2.86 -19.70
CA PHE A 138 -9.16 -1.43 -19.42
C PHE A 138 -10.48 -0.89 -19.99
N ASN A 139 -10.75 -1.12 -21.27
CA ASN A 139 -11.97 -0.62 -21.93
C ASN A 139 -13.24 -1.28 -21.38
N LYS A 140 -13.20 -2.56 -20.98
CA LYS A 140 -14.33 -3.23 -20.32
C LYS A 140 -14.71 -2.58 -18.97
N ILE A 141 -13.75 -1.97 -18.28
CA ILE A 141 -13.98 -1.27 -17.01
C ILE A 141 -14.32 0.21 -17.30
N ALA A 142 -13.60 0.84 -18.23
CA ALA A 142 -13.74 2.25 -18.56
C ALA A 142 -15.12 2.59 -19.08
N PHE A 143 -15.61 1.82 -20.04
CA PHE A 143 -16.85 2.14 -20.74
C PHE A 143 -18.09 2.18 -19.84
N PRO A 144 -18.36 1.21 -18.95
CA PRO A 144 -19.44 1.32 -17.98
C PRO A 144 -19.31 2.54 -17.05
N LEU A 145 -18.09 2.91 -16.65
CA LEU A 145 -17.84 4.08 -15.80
C LEU A 145 -18.12 5.39 -16.55
N GLN A 146 -17.75 5.48 -17.83
CA GLN A 146 -18.09 6.61 -18.71
C GLN A 146 -19.61 6.77 -18.84
N LEU A 147 -20.32 5.66 -19.09
CA LEU A 147 -21.79 5.66 -19.17
C LEU A 147 -22.45 6.08 -17.86
N PHE A 148 -21.91 5.65 -16.74
CA PHE A 148 -22.39 6.05 -15.41
C PHE A 148 -22.14 7.54 -15.17
N ALA A 149 -20.93 8.03 -15.42
CA ALA A 149 -20.57 9.44 -15.26
C ALA A 149 -21.44 10.35 -16.15
N SER A 150 -21.67 9.95 -17.42
CA SER A 150 -22.55 10.70 -18.32
C SER A 150 -24.01 10.75 -17.85
N ARG A 151 -24.53 9.66 -17.25
CA ARG A 151 -25.88 9.65 -16.65
C ARG A 151 -25.97 10.62 -15.48
N CYS A 152 -25.00 10.57 -14.55
CA CYS A 152 -24.96 11.49 -13.42
C CYS A 152 -24.85 12.94 -13.86
N ALA A 153 -24.02 13.23 -14.87
CA ALA A 153 -23.87 14.58 -15.42
C ALA A 153 -25.18 15.11 -16.04
N VAL A 154 -25.85 14.31 -16.87
CA VAL A 154 -27.13 14.68 -17.47
C VAL A 154 -28.19 14.90 -16.39
N TRP A 155 -28.29 13.99 -15.41
CA TRP A 155 -29.22 14.16 -14.28
C TRP A 155 -28.97 15.45 -13.52
N SER A 156 -27.71 15.77 -13.21
CA SER A 156 -27.33 17.00 -12.52
C SER A 156 -27.67 18.25 -13.32
N MET A 157 -27.38 18.27 -14.64
CA MET A 157 -27.68 19.39 -15.51
C MET A 157 -29.20 19.59 -15.69
N GLN A 158 -29.96 18.52 -15.89
CA GLN A 158 -31.42 18.58 -16.01
C GLN A 158 -32.08 19.07 -14.70
N SER A 159 -31.55 18.69 -13.53
CA SER A 159 -32.01 19.18 -12.24
C SER A 159 -31.84 20.70 -12.07
N LEU A 160 -30.88 21.29 -12.81
CA LEU A 160 -30.66 22.75 -12.88
C LEU A 160 -31.40 23.42 -14.04
N GLY A 161 -32.27 22.68 -14.74
CA GLY A 161 -33.05 23.22 -15.88
C GLY A 161 -32.24 23.36 -17.16
N ILE A 162 -31.05 22.79 -17.28
CA ILE A 162 -30.20 22.84 -18.47
C ILE A 162 -30.70 21.81 -19.48
N PRO A 163 -31.09 22.21 -20.72
CA PRO A 163 -31.54 21.28 -21.75
C PRO A 163 -30.33 20.50 -22.29
N VAL A 164 -30.28 19.21 -22.01
CA VAL A 164 -29.21 18.29 -22.44
C VAL A 164 -29.79 16.99 -22.95
N LEU A 165 -29.16 16.43 -23.98
CA LEU A 165 -29.48 15.13 -24.54
C LEU A 165 -28.26 14.22 -24.42
N ARG A 166 -28.46 12.98 -23.98
CA ARG A 166 -27.40 11.99 -23.85
C ARG A 166 -27.50 10.93 -24.95
N GLN A 167 -26.43 10.70 -25.67
CA GLN A 167 -26.26 9.59 -26.60
C GLN A 167 -25.06 8.75 -26.20
N GLY A 168 -25.28 7.69 -25.42
CA GLY A 168 -24.19 6.86 -24.87
C GLY A 168 -23.32 7.63 -23.87
N ASN A 169 -22.04 7.81 -24.19
CA ASN A 169 -21.07 8.62 -23.44
C ASN A 169 -20.94 10.06 -23.95
N VAL A 170 -21.69 10.42 -24.99
CA VAL A 170 -21.73 11.79 -25.53
C VAL A 170 -22.92 12.53 -24.94
N ILE A 171 -22.68 13.77 -24.49
CA ILE A 171 -23.68 14.70 -23.97
C ILE A 171 -23.77 15.86 -24.93
N GLU A 172 -24.93 16.02 -25.53
CA GLU A 172 -25.24 17.19 -26.36
C GLU A 172 -25.87 18.26 -25.48
N LEU A 173 -25.23 19.43 -25.44
CA LEU A 173 -25.72 20.59 -24.70
C LEU A 173 -25.70 21.84 -25.54
N LYS A 174 -26.63 22.75 -25.23
CA LYS A 174 -26.68 24.07 -25.87
C LYS A 174 -26.14 25.10 -24.87
N PRO A 175 -24.99 25.75 -25.19
CA PRO A 175 -24.49 26.85 -24.37
C PRO A 175 -25.45 28.05 -24.42
N LEU A 176 -25.54 28.82 -23.33
CA LEU A 176 -26.46 29.95 -23.23
C LEU A 176 -26.20 31.03 -24.30
N ASN A 177 -24.91 31.21 -24.67
CA ASN A 177 -24.45 32.23 -25.59
C ASN A 177 -24.19 31.69 -27.00
N SER A 178 -24.74 30.52 -27.37
CA SER A 178 -24.53 29.91 -28.69
C SER A 178 -25.83 29.38 -29.25
N ILE A 179 -26.01 29.54 -30.56
CA ILE A 179 -27.13 28.93 -31.30
C ILE A 179 -26.84 27.46 -31.60
N GLU A 180 -25.57 27.09 -31.68
CA GLU A 180 -25.14 25.74 -32.02
C GLU A 180 -25.12 24.82 -30.82
N THR A 181 -25.63 23.59 -31.00
CA THR A 181 -25.50 22.50 -30.03
C THR A 181 -24.06 21.98 -30.03
N ARG A 182 -23.49 21.87 -28.87
CA ARG A 182 -22.13 21.31 -28.66
C ARG A 182 -22.20 19.89 -28.13
N LYS A 183 -21.27 19.06 -28.59
CA LYS A 183 -21.08 17.68 -28.12
C LYS A 183 -19.96 17.67 -27.10
N LEU A 184 -20.29 17.27 -25.90
CA LEU A 184 -19.32 16.98 -24.83
C LEU A 184 -19.14 15.46 -24.75
N GLU A 185 -18.05 14.97 -25.27
CA GLU A 185 -17.73 13.56 -25.20
C GLU A 185 -17.03 13.25 -23.86
N VAL A 186 -17.58 12.27 -23.13
CA VAL A 186 -16.93 11.74 -21.93
C VAL A 186 -15.83 10.78 -22.39
N VAL A 187 -14.67 11.37 -22.78
CA VAL A 187 -13.49 10.66 -23.27
C VAL A 187 -12.77 9.90 -22.14
N GLU A 188 -11.76 9.13 -22.49
CA GLU A 188 -10.96 8.34 -21.53
C GLU A 188 -10.40 9.18 -20.37
N ALA A 189 -9.98 10.44 -20.63
CA ALA A 189 -9.55 11.37 -19.60
C ALA A 189 -10.63 11.68 -18.53
N CYS A 190 -11.91 11.60 -18.94
CA CYS A 190 -13.09 11.80 -18.08
C CYS A 190 -13.73 10.47 -17.65
N SER A 191 -13.17 9.31 -18.04
CA SER A 191 -13.69 7.99 -17.67
C SER A 191 -13.59 7.68 -16.19
N GLY A 192 -12.73 8.42 -15.48
CA GLY A 192 -12.46 8.21 -14.07
C GLY A 192 -11.49 7.06 -13.75
N ILE A 193 -11.03 6.31 -14.75
CA ILE A 193 -10.07 5.22 -14.51
C ILE A 193 -8.74 5.75 -14.00
N ARG A 194 -8.24 6.87 -14.54
CA ARG A 194 -7.04 7.53 -14.00
C ARG A 194 -7.20 7.82 -12.51
N SER A 195 -8.32 8.45 -12.14
CA SER A 195 -8.64 8.76 -10.74
C SER A 195 -8.78 7.49 -9.91
N LEU A 196 -9.40 6.45 -10.46
CA LEU A 196 -9.59 5.16 -9.80
C LEU A 196 -8.23 4.50 -9.49
N MET A 197 -7.34 4.34 -10.49
CA MET A 197 -6.04 3.69 -10.32
C MET A 197 -5.16 4.45 -9.33
N THR A 198 -5.10 5.78 -9.46
CA THR A 198 -4.33 6.64 -8.55
C THR A 198 -4.90 6.59 -7.13
N LEU A 199 -6.24 6.65 -6.97
CA LEU A 199 -6.86 6.66 -5.64
C LEU A 199 -6.76 5.30 -4.97
N VAL A 200 -6.89 4.18 -5.70
CA VAL A 200 -6.68 2.83 -5.15
C VAL A 200 -5.22 2.66 -4.69
N THR A 201 -4.26 3.09 -5.50
CA THR A 201 -2.85 3.07 -5.12
C THR A 201 -2.61 3.91 -3.86
N LEU A 202 -3.16 5.12 -3.80
CA LEU A 202 -3.08 5.99 -2.63
C LEU A 202 -3.75 5.37 -1.41
N ALA A 203 -4.91 4.70 -1.58
CA ALA A 203 -5.62 4.01 -0.51
C ALA A 203 -4.79 2.86 0.08
N VAL A 204 -4.10 2.08 -0.76
CA VAL A 204 -3.17 1.02 -0.31
C VAL A 204 -2.03 1.62 0.50
N VAL A 205 -1.42 2.69 0.01
CA VAL A 205 -0.34 3.42 0.72
C VAL A 205 -0.85 3.98 2.04
N PHE A 206 -1.99 4.67 2.02
CA PHE A 206 -2.61 5.24 3.21
C PHE A 206 -2.99 4.18 4.23
N ALA A 207 -3.61 3.07 3.79
CA ALA A 207 -3.95 1.94 4.64
C ALA A 207 -2.70 1.33 5.30
N TYR A 208 -1.60 1.20 4.57
CA TYR A 208 -0.34 0.68 5.10
C TYR A 208 0.24 1.59 6.20
N PHE A 209 0.36 2.90 5.94
CA PHE A 209 0.95 3.84 6.90
C PHE A 209 0.08 4.12 8.11
N THR A 210 -1.24 4.00 7.98
CA THR A 210 -2.19 4.22 9.06
C THR A 210 -2.69 2.91 9.70
N HIS A 211 -2.12 1.75 9.29
CA HIS A 211 -2.47 0.46 9.89
C HIS A 211 -2.20 0.48 11.40
N PRO A 212 -3.22 0.24 12.25
CA PRO A 212 -3.00 0.22 13.68
C PRO A 212 -2.00 -0.89 14.01
N ARG A 213 -0.85 -0.51 14.55
CA ARG A 213 0.14 -1.45 15.09
C ARG A 213 -0.42 -1.98 16.42
N THR A 214 -1.38 -2.90 16.34
CA THR A 214 -1.81 -3.63 17.53
C THR A 214 -0.67 -4.54 17.92
N THR A 215 -0.12 -4.29 19.10
CA THR A 215 0.80 -5.18 19.84
C THR A 215 0.04 -6.38 20.39
N ASP A 216 -0.99 -6.84 19.69
CA ASP A 216 -1.66 -8.08 20.08
C ASP A 216 -0.71 -9.25 19.84
N GLY A 217 0.15 -9.49 20.84
CA GLY A 217 0.97 -10.68 21.01
C GLY A 217 0.17 -11.98 21.12
N SER A 218 -1.06 -11.99 20.63
CA SER A 218 -1.89 -13.18 20.53
C SER A 218 -1.50 -14.02 19.31
N GLY A 219 -0.32 -14.62 19.34
CA GLY A 219 0.11 -15.66 18.42
C GLY A 219 -0.70 -16.95 18.49
N LYS A 220 -1.94 -16.91 19.02
CA LYS A 220 -2.86 -18.04 19.15
C LYS A 220 -3.97 -18.06 18.07
N GLY A 221 -3.93 -17.20 17.06
CA GLY A 221 -4.82 -17.29 15.91
C GLY A 221 -4.18 -18.17 14.84
N GLY A 222 -4.85 -19.28 14.46
CA GLY A 222 -4.46 -20.11 13.31
C GLY A 222 -4.33 -19.27 12.03
N THR A 223 -3.97 -19.90 10.90
CA THR A 223 -3.70 -19.31 9.57
C THR A 223 -4.68 -18.21 9.12
N PHE A 224 -5.91 -18.20 9.63
CA PHE A 224 -6.96 -17.22 9.36
C PHE A 224 -7.18 -16.18 10.46
N GLY A 225 -6.36 -16.16 11.52
CA GLY A 225 -6.52 -15.21 12.64
C GLY A 225 -6.41 -13.74 12.21
N PHE A 226 -5.65 -13.45 11.15
CA PHE A 226 -5.50 -12.09 10.60
C PHE A 226 -6.82 -11.54 10.02
N LEU A 227 -7.72 -12.40 9.49
CA LEU A 227 -9.03 -12.00 8.96
C LEU A 227 -9.98 -11.45 10.05
N ARG A 228 -9.72 -11.76 11.32
CA ARG A 228 -10.48 -11.23 12.45
C ARG A 228 -9.88 -9.94 13.00
N SER A 229 -8.71 -9.52 12.50
CA SER A 229 -8.05 -8.29 12.96
C SER A 229 -8.81 -7.06 12.47
N TYR A 230 -9.06 -6.12 13.39
CA TYR A 230 -9.60 -4.80 13.05
C TYR A 230 -8.75 -4.09 11.99
N GLY A 231 -7.42 -4.19 12.10
CA GLY A 231 -6.50 -3.58 11.15
C GLY A 231 -6.67 -4.09 9.71
N PHE A 232 -6.94 -5.38 9.53
CA PHE A 232 -7.22 -5.97 8.22
C PHE A 232 -8.51 -5.40 7.62
N TRP A 233 -9.61 -5.43 8.38
CA TRP A 233 -10.90 -4.91 7.90
C TRP A 233 -10.85 -3.41 7.62
N ARG A 234 -10.20 -2.64 8.48
CA ARG A 234 -9.98 -1.21 8.28
C ARG A 234 -9.23 -0.94 6.96
N SER A 235 -8.13 -1.63 6.72
CA SER A 235 -7.36 -1.49 5.49
C SER A 235 -8.17 -1.92 4.26
N THR A 236 -8.91 -3.01 4.35
CA THR A 236 -9.77 -3.50 3.27
C THR A 236 -10.88 -2.50 2.94
N ILE A 237 -11.59 -1.97 3.96
CA ILE A 237 -12.65 -0.99 3.75
C ILE A 237 -12.08 0.29 3.14
N LEU A 238 -10.90 0.77 3.58
CA LEU A 238 -10.24 1.92 2.98
C LEU A 238 -9.96 1.73 1.50
N VAL A 239 -9.38 0.59 1.12
CA VAL A 239 -9.06 0.30 -0.28
C VAL A 239 -10.34 0.14 -1.11
N VAL A 240 -11.35 -0.56 -0.59
CA VAL A 240 -12.63 -0.74 -1.28
C VAL A 240 -13.38 0.58 -1.42
N SER A 241 -13.33 1.46 -0.42
CA SER A 241 -13.98 2.79 -0.47
C SER A 241 -13.38 3.72 -1.52
N ALA A 242 -12.12 3.50 -1.92
CA ALA A 242 -11.51 4.26 -3.00
C ALA A 242 -12.29 4.14 -4.33
N VAL A 243 -12.92 2.99 -4.59
CA VAL A 243 -13.69 2.76 -5.82
C VAL A 243 -14.93 3.67 -5.89
N PRO A 244 -15.89 3.64 -4.95
CA PRO A 244 -17.04 4.54 -5.00
C PRO A 244 -16.65 6.01 -4.89
N ILE A 245 -15.60 6.37 -4.13
CA ILE A 245 -15.10 7.75 -4.06
C ILE A 245 -14.62 8.21 -5.45
N ALA A 246 -13.80 7.40 -6.14
CA ALA A 246 -13.32 7.74 -7.48
C ALA A 246 -14.47 7.90 -8.48
N ILE A 247 -15.47 7.03 -8.44
CA ILE A 247 -16.65 7.08 -9.32
C ILE A 247 -17.46 8.36 -9.07
N LEU A 248 -17.76 8.66 -7.80
CA LEU A 248 -18.57 9.81 -7.44
C LEU A 248 -17.86 11.13 -7.73
N THR A 249 -16.58 11.25 -7.40
CA THR A 249 -15.80 12.45 -7.68
C THR A 249 -15.61 12.68 -9.18
N ASN A 250 -15.45 11.61 -9.96
CA ASN A 250 -15.41 11.73 -11.42
C ASN A 250 -16.77 12.13 -12.00
N ALA A 251 -17.87 11.56 -11.53
CA ALA A 251 -19.21 11.97 -11.94
C ALA A 251 -19.46 13.47 -11.63
N ALA A 252 -19.04 13.93 -10.45
CA ALA A 252 -19.10 15.33 -10.07
C ALA A 252 -18.25 16.23 -10.99
N ARG A 253 -17.06 15.76 -11.41
CA ARG A 253 -16.22 16.46 -12.38
C ARG A 253 -16.93 16.63 -13.73
N VAL A 254 -17.47 15.55 -14.30
CA VAL A 254 -18.16 15.60 -15.60
C VAL A 254 -19.38 16.50 -15.51
N SER A 255 -20.15 16.42 -14.42
CA SER A 255 -21.29 17.31 -14.16
C SER A 255 -20.87 18.78 -14.10
N GLY A 256 -19.83 19.07 -13.33
CA GLY A 256 -19.28 20.43 -13.17
C GLY A 256 -18.77 21.00 -14.49
N THR A 257 -18.06 20.20 -15.28
CA THR A 257 -17.58 20.61 -16.60
C THR A 257 -18.76 20.91 -17.56
N GLY A 258 -19.82 20.08 -17.54
CA GLY A 258 -21.03 20.30 -18.34
C GLY A 258 -21.77 21.58 -17.95
N ILE A 259 -21.98 21.81 -16.66
CA ILE A 259 -22.62 23.02 -16.13
C ILE A 259 -21.81 24.26 -16.52
N LEU A 260 -20.48 24.22 -16.30
CA LEU A 260 -19.59 25.33 -16.64
C LEU A 260 -19.60 25.64 -18.15
N SER A 261 -19.60 24.58 -18.97
CA SER A 261 -19.71 24.73 -20.45
C SER A 261 -21.01 25.40 -20.89
N HIS A 262 -22.12 25.12 -20.19
CA HIS A 262 -23.41 25.75 -20.48
C HIS A 262 -23.41 27.25 -20.19
N TYR A 263 -22.92 27.68 -19.03
CA TYR A 263 -22.96 29.08 -18.58
C TYR A 263 -21.85 29.97 -19.17
N TYR A 264 -20.63 29.43 -19.28
CA TYR A 264 -19.42 30.20 -19.63
C TYR A 264 -18.83 29.84 -21.00
N GLY A 265 -19.41 28.82 -21.65
CA GLY A 265 -18.92 28.34 -22.96
C GLY A 265 -17.79 27.29 -22.82
N THR A 266 -17.55 26.58 -23.93
CA THR A 266 -16.60 25.47 -23.99
C THR A 266 -15.15 25.90 -23.83
N GLN A 267 -14.76 27.08 -24.32
CA GLN A 267 -13.37 27.56 -24.18
C GLN A 267 -12.91 27.69 -22.74
N VAL A 268 -13.81 28.10 -21.84
CA VAL A 268 -13.54 28.20 -20.40
C VAL A 268 -13.53 26.82 -19.77
N ALA A 269 -14.47 25.96 -20.18
CA ALA A 269 -14.57 24.60 -19.66
C ALA A 269 -13.39 23.70 -20.06
N ASP A 270 -12.91 23.84 -21.32
CA ASP A 270 -11.82 23.01 -21.88
C ASP A 270 -10.41 23.54 -21.56
N GLY A 271 -10.29 24.80 -21.14
CA GLY A 271 -9.03 25.46 -20.82
C GLY A 271 -8.57 25.23 -19.38
N PHE A 272 -8.34 26.34 -18.67
CA PHE A 272 -7.85 26.35 -17.28
C PHE A 272 -8.69 25.48 -16.34
N PHE A 273 -10.03 25.53 -16.46
CA PHE A 273 -10.92 24.77 -15.58
C PHE A 273 -10.83 23.26 -15.80
N HIS A 274 -10.51 22.78 -16.99
CA HIS A 274 -10.29 21.35 -17.22
C HIS A 274 -9.09 20.82 -16.41
N SER A 275 -7.96 21.52 -16.49
CA SER A 275 -6.75 21.17 -15.73
C SER A 275 -6.94 21.37 -14.23
N PHE A 276 -7.55 22.50 -13.82
CA PHE A 276 -7.82 22.82 -12.42
C PHE A 276 -8.81 21.83 -11.79
N SER A 277 -9.91 21.51 -12.48
CA SER A 277 -10.90 20.54 -11.96
C SER A 277 -10.29 19.16 -11.75
N GLY A 278 -9.36 18.75 -12.61
CA GLY A 278 -8.59 17.51 -12.44
C GLY A 278 -7.87 17.50 -11.10
N TRP A 279 -7.10 18.54 -10.80
CA TRP A 279 -6.38 18.66 -9.54
C TRP A 279 -7.33 18.76 -8.32
N ALA A 280 -8.34 19.62 -8.40
CA ALA A 280 -9.30 19.84 -7.33
C ALA A 280 -10.02 18.54 -6.94
N ILE A 281 -10.40 17.71 -7.93
CA ILE A 281 -11.09 16.44 -7.69
C ILE A 281 -10.19 15.44 -6.94
N TYR A 282 -8.89 15.43 -7.21
CA TYR A 282 -7.96 14.58 -6.45
C TYR A 282 -7.87 15.00 -4.98
N VAL A 283 -7.85 16.31 -4.70
CA VAL A 283 -7.87 16.83 -3.34
C VAL A 283 -9.16 16.42 -2.63
N VAL A 284 -10.33 16.58 -3.28
CA VAL A 284 -11.60 16.15 -2.71
C VAL A 284 -11.65 14.65 -2.47
N ALA A 285 -11.21 13.85 -3.43
CA ALA A 285 -11.16 12.40 -3.30
C ALA A 285 -10.24 11.95 -2.14
N PHE A 286 -9.09 12.61 -1.99
CA PHE A 286 -8.18 12.36 -0.88
C PHE A 286 -8.81 12.72 0.48
N LEU A 287 -9.46 13.88 0.57
CA LEU A 287 -10.16 14.30 1.79
C LEU A 287 -11.29 13.34 2.16
N LEU A 288 -12.05 12.84 1.18
CA LEU A 288 -13.08 11.81 1.41
C LEU A 288 -12.47 10.50 1.89
N LEU A 289 -11.37 10.06 1.29
CA LEU A 289 -10.66 8.85 1.74
C LEU A 289 -10.12 9.00 3.16
N PHE A 290 -9.55 10.17 3.48
CA PHE A 290 -9.11 10.50 4.83
C PHE A 290 -10.29 10.52 5.82
N GLY A 291 -11.43 11.10 5.41
CA GLY A 291 -12.68 11.10 6.19
C GLY A 291 -13.17 9.68 6.51
N VAL A 292 -13.14 8.77 5.52
CA VAL A 292 -13.46 7.34 5.76
C VAL A 292 -12.49 6.74 6.78
N GLY A 293 -11.19 7.01 6.66
CA GLY A 293 -10.19 6.54 7.64
C GLY A 293 -10.49 7.07 9.05
N TRP A 294 -10.80 8.36 9.17
CA TRP A 294 -11.13 9.00 10.42
C TRP A 294 -12.40 8.40 11.06
N VAL A 295 -13.44 8.15 10.26
CA VAL A 295 -14.68 7.49 10.72
C VAL A 295 -14.39 6.08 11.21
N LEU A 296 -13.61 5.30 10.46
CA LEU A 296 -13.23 3.95 10.87
C LEU A 296 -12.43 3.96 12.19
N ASP A 297 -11.55 4.94 12.39
CA ASP A 297 -10.78 5.06 13.64
C ASP A 297 -11.65 5.37 14.86
N ARG A 298 -12.86 5.93 14.66
CA ARG A 298 -13.86 6.12 15.73
C ARG A 298 -14.44 4.80 16.26
N PHE A 299 -14.46 3.75 15.41
CA PHE A 299 -14.93 2.42 15.77
C PHE A 299 -13.81 1.49 16.22
N LYS A 300 -12.61 2.03 16.48
CA LYS A 300 -11.49 1.24 16.98
C LYS A 300 -11.86 0.62 18.32
N PRO A 301 -11.75 -0.72 18.48
CA PRO A 301 -11.95 -1.36 19.77
C PRO A 301 -10.99 -0.76 20.80
N SER A 302 -11.52 -0.40 21.97
CA SER A 302 -10.68 0.05 23.09
C SER A 302 -9.69 -1.06 23.43
N PRO A 303 -8.40 -0.76 23.69
CA PRO A 303 -7.49 -1.76 24.16
C PRO A 303 -8.06 -2.39 25.43
N ALA A 304 -8.07 -3.73 25.49
CA ALA A 304 -8.48 -4.43 26.70
C ALA A 304 -7.62 -3.88 27.86
N PRO A 305 -8.23 -3.61 29.03
CA PRO A 305 -7.47 -3.14 30.18
C PRO A 305 -6.34 -4.15 30.44
N GLU A 306 -5.11 -3.67 30.47
CA GLU A 306 -3.97 -4.45 30.89
C GLU A 306 -4.32 -5.08 32.23
N LYS A 307 -4.38 -6.42 32.28
CA LYS A 307 -4.52 -7.12 33.56
C LYS A 307 -3.38 -6.60 34.44
N PRO A 308 -3.68 -6.08 35.65
CA PRO A 308 -2.64 -5.74 36.57
C PRO A 308 -1.71 -6.96 36.66
N LEU A 309 -0.41 -6.75 36.51
CA LEU A 309 0.58 -7.76 36.85
C LEU A 309 0.22 -8.25 38.26
N GLU A 310 -0.37 -9.46 38.35
CA GLU A 310 -0.42 -10.17 39.59
C GLU A 310 1.04 -10.23 40.05
N THR A 311 1.41 -9.37 40.97
CA THR A 311 2.59 -9.51 41.78
C THR A 311 2.48 -10.92 42.34
N SER A 312 3.16 -11.87 41.67
CA SER A 312 3.34 -13.22 42.19
C SER A 312 3.84 -13.06 43.59
N GLY A 313 2.96 -13.47 44.52
CA GLY A 313 3.20 -13.32 45.94
C GLY A 313 4.63 -13.79 46.32
N VAL A 314 5.36 -12.87 46.84
CA VAL A 314 6.48 -13.22 47.71
C VAL A 314 5.83 -14.00 48.83
N GLU A 315 5.87 -15.31 48.71
CA GLU A 315 5.52 -16.25 49.78
C GLU A 315 6.49 -15.99 50.91
N GLU A 316 6.05 -15.18 51.87
CA GLU A 316 6.72 -14.91 53.13
C GLU A 316 6.83 -16.26 53.85
N ARG A 317 7.99 -16.95 53.65
CA ARG A 317 8.33 -18.13 54.42
C ARG A 317 8.48 -17.72 55.86
N THR A 318 7.44 -17.87 56.63
CA THR A 318 7.51 -17.91 58.06
C THR A 318 8.53 -18.97 58.52
N PRO A 319 9.50 -18.63 59.39
CA PRO A 319 10.42 -19.62 59.90
C PRO A 319 9.66 -20.62 60.79
N ARG A 320 9.62 -21.88 60.42
CA ARG A 320 9.20 -22.96 61.29
C ARG A 320 10.23 -23.10 62.40
N ASP A 321 9.79 -22.74 63.54
CA ASP A 321 10.41 -23.05 64.84
C ASP A 321 10.50 -24.59 65.05
N HIS A 322 11.70 -25.13 65.07
CA HIS A 322 11.97 -26.45 65.61
C HIS A 322 13.13 -26.32 66.57
N GLY A 323 12.77 -26.28 67.88
CA GLY A 323 13.71 -26.44 68.95
C GLY A 323 14.29 -27.84 68.97
N SER A 324 15.55 -27.94 69.37
CA SER A 324 16.23 -28.89 70.22
C SER A 324 17.72 -28.78 69.97
N ALA A 325 18.39 -28.16 70.92
CA ALA A 325 19.30 -28.75 71.93
C ALA A 325 20.68 -29.21 71.42
N VAL A 326 21.70 -28.60 72.10
CA VAL A 326 22.97 -29.23 72.58
C VAL A 326 24.07 -29.32 71.49
N THR A 327 25.25 -28.81 71.65
CA THR A 327 26.30 -28.71 72.65
C THR A 327 27.52 -28.04 71.99
N THR A 328 28.11 -27.09 72.69
CA THR A 328 29.50 -26.75 72.86
C THR A 328 30.56 -27.26 71.89
N THR A 329 31.33 -26.35 71.28
CA THR A 329 32.76 -26.21 71.64
C THR A 329 33.42 -25.00 70.95
N THR A 330 34.16 -24.30 71.75
CA THR A 330 35.17 -23.30 71.71
C THR A 330 36.19 -23.40 70.57
N SER A 331 36.59 -22.26 69.97
CA SER A 331 37.99 -21.82 69.73
C SER A 331 37.96 -20.56 68.88
N VAL A 332 38.19 -19.36 69.35
CA VAL A 332 39.39 -18.53 69.51
C VAL A 332 40.27 -18.46 68.22
N ALA A 333 40.35 -17.30 67.65
CA ALA A 333 41.50 -16.48 67.29
C ALA A 333 41.05 -15.46 66.20
N THR A 334 40.89 -14.20 66.51
CA THR A 334 41.82 -13.08 66.65
C THR A 334 42.49 -12.64 65.37
N THR A 335 42.38 -11.35 65.21
CA THR A 335 43.30 -10.38 64.56
C THR A 335 43.05 -10.13 63.03
N GLY A 336 42.91 -8.95 62.58
CA GLY A 336 43.15 -7.58 62.98
C GLY A 336 42.87 -6.70 61.81
N THR A 337 42.24 -5.63 62.10
CA THR A 337 42.61 -4.24 61.82
C THR A 337 43.35 -3.94 60.51
N GLN A 338 42.81 -3.13 59.67
CA GLN A 338 43.11 -1.69 59.61
C GLN A 338 42.30 -0.94 58.56
N VAL A 339 41.78 0.14 59.03
CA VAL A 339 41.20 1.29 58.41
C VAL A 339 42.36 2.17 57.90
N VAL A 340 42.12 2.99 56.87
CA VAL A 340 42.40 4.43 56.79
C VAL A 340 42.56 4.87 55.35
N PRO A 341 42.21 6.15 55.09
CA PRO A 341 41.61 6.57 53.83
C PRO A 341 42.48 7.59 53.04
N ALA A 342 41.89 8.10 51.99
CA ALA A 342 41.90 9.46 51.44
C ALA A 342 43.12 9.97 50.67
N GLU A 343 42.74 10.84 49.75
CA GLU A 343 43.45 11.94 49.08
C GLU A 343 44.46 11.50 48.01
N GLY A 344 44.47 12.10 46.84
CA GLY A 344 44.03 13.38 46.29
C GLY A 344 44.93 13.67 45.12
N THR A 345 44.37 14.38 44.16
CA THR A 345 45.06 15.29 43.22
C THR A 345 46.23 14.77 42.36
N GLU A 346 45.98 14.67 41.05
CA GLU A 346 46.34 15.67 39.98
C GLU A 346 45.63 15.30 38.68
#